data_c44aafe8059e26799e98e02d912089fa
#
_entry.id   c44aafe8059e26799e98e02d912089fa
#
_cell.length_a   1.000
_cell.length_b   1.000
_cell.length_c   1.000
_cell.angle_alpha   90.00
_cell.angle_beta   90.00
_cell.angle_gamma   90.00
#
_symmetry.space_group_name_H-M   'P 1'
#
loop_
_entity.id
_entity.type
_entity.pdbx_description
1 polymer ?
#
loop_
_entity_poly.entity_id
_entity_poly.type
_entity_poly.pdbx_seq_one_letter_code
_entity_poly.pdbx_strand_id
1 'polypeptide(L)'
;GNIALGIEDKQFKEKMEALKRKHGARLDLDLSAEHLKDLVGEFLEIVRRHTGKPFPQDPYEQLEISVGAVFRSWMGKRAVDYRKQFKITKDKANGTAVSVCTMVFGNMGSDSGTGVGFTRNPGTGENVIYGEYLTNAQGEDVVAGIRTPKPIADMEQEMPEIYRQLVELHNRLESHYHEVQDFEFTIEKGRLYCLQTRNGKMNARGMVRSSVEMFNEGLISKERALLRIEPPMLEQLLVPQLSPKFRGKSLAQGLPASPGAASGKIVFDANTA
;
A
#
# COMPACT_ATOMS: atom_id res chain seq x y z
N GLY A 1 -1.54 10.12 -18.54
CA GLY A 1 -1.72 9.68 -19.92
C GLY A 1 -2.78 8.60 -20.06
N ASN A 2 -2.71 7.50 -19.30
CA ASN A 2 -3.65 6.38 -19.43
C ASN A 2 -5.03 6.72 -18.85
N ILE A 3 -5.14 6.90 -17.55
CA ILE A 3 -6.43 7.04 -16.86
C ILE A 3 -7.19 8.31 -17.25
N ALA A 4 -6.50 9.45 -17.32
CA ALA A 4 -7.15 10.74 -17.59
C ALA A 4 -7.42 10.98 -19.08
N LEU A 5 -6.50 10.54 -19.96
CA LEU A 5 -6.50 10.85 -21.39
C LEU A 5 -6.78 9.62 -22.28
N GLY A 6 -6.89 8.42 -21.72
CA GLY A 6 -7.18 7.20 -22.45
C GLY A 6 -6.07 6.66 -23.35
N ILE A 7 -4.83 7.12 -23.16
CA ILE A 7 -3.68 6.68 -23.95
C ILE A 7 -3.17 5.35 -23.37
N GLU A 8 -2.85 4.39 -24.22
CA GLU A 8 -2.35 3.08 -23.78
C GLU A 8 -1.04 3.21 -22.99
N ASP A 9 -1.02 2.64 -21.78
CA ASP A 9 0.11 2.65 -20.85
C ASP A 9 1.39 2.08 -21.48
N LYS A 10 1.25 1.12 -22.37
CA LYS A 10 2.34 0.50 -23.12
C LYS A 10 3.25 1.51 -23.82
N GLN A 11 2.70 2.59 -24.40
CA GLN A 11 3.47 3.58 -25.11
C GLN A 11 4.44 4.35 -24.21
N PHE A 12 4.01 4.66 -22.99
CA PHE A 12 4.85 5.31 -21.98
C PHE A 12 5.93 4.35 -21.47
N LYS A 13 5.56 3.11 -21.18
CA LYS A 13 6.50 2.06 -20.73
C LYS A 13 7.58 1.78 -21.77
N GLU A 14 7.24 1.67 -23.04
CA GLU A 14 8.21 1.47 -24.12
C GLU A 14 9.27 2.57 -24.19
N LYS A 15 8.87 3.82 -23.94
CA LYS A 15 9.81 4.96 -23.90
C LYS A 15 10.74 4.88 -22.69
N MET A 16 10.21 4.57 -21.52
CA MET A 16 11.01 4.36 -20.31
C MET A 16 12.03 3.24 -20.51
N GLU A 17 11.59 2.10 -21.02
CA GLU A 17 12.48 0.97 -21.27
C GLU A 17 13.53 1.24 -22.37
N ALA A 18 13.16 2.02 -23.38
CA ALA A 18 14.13 2.47 -24.40
C ALA A 18 15.19 3.40 -23.80
N LEU A 19 14.79 4.29 -22.91
CA LEU A 19 15.70 5.19 -22.21
C LEU A 19 16.66 4.41 -21.31
N LYS A 20 16.15 3.46 -20.51
CA LYS A 20 16.98 2.58 -19.68
C LYS A 20 18.02 1.84 -20.51
N ARG A 21 17.61 1.20 -21.60
CA ARG A 21 18.55 0.51 -22.51
C ARG A 21 19.61 1.44 -23.08
N LYS A 22 19.23 2.65 -23.49
CA LYS A 22 20.14 3.65 -24.04
C LYS A 22 21.25 4.04 -23.06
N HIS A 23 20.95 4.11 -21.76
CA HIS A 23 21.86 4.54 -20.71
C HIS A 23 22.39 3.40 -19.82
N GLY A 24 22.09 2.14 -20.15
CA GLY A 24 22.56 0.97 -19.40
C GLY A 24 21.95 0.87 -17.98
N ALA A 25 20.84 1.60 -17.73
CA ALA A 25 20.14 1.60 -16.45
C ALA A 25 19.31 0.32 -16.29
N ARG A 26 19.31 -0.25 -15.08
CA ARG A 26 18.47 -1.39 -14.70
C ARG A 26 17.20 -0.95 -13.99
N LEU A 27 17.32 0.02 -13.10
CA LEU A 27 16.24 0.60 -12.32
C LEU A 27 15.97 2.04 -12.78
N ASP A 28 14.78 2.54 -12.50
CA ASP A 28 14.42 3.93 -12.76
C ASP A 28 15.33 4.91 -11.99
N LEU A 29 15.80 4.51 -10.81
CA LEU A 29 16.73 5.25 -9.97
C LEU A 29 18.14 5.40 -10.56
N ASP A 30 18.51 4.58 -11.53
CA ASP A 30 19.81 4.68 -12.22
C ASP A 30 19.80 5.80 -13.27
N LEU A 31 18.62 6.36 -13.57
CA LEU A 31 18.47 7.45 -14.53
C LEU A 31 18.73 8.81 -13.86
N SER A 32 19.50 9.65 -14.51
CA SER A 32 19.73 11.02 -14.04
C SER A 32 18.49 11.90 -14.24
N ALA A 33 18.45 13.03 -13.53
CA ALA A 33 17.40 14.03 -13.70
C ALA A 33 17.30 14.54 -15.14
N GLU A 34 18.42 14.64 -15.87
CA GLU A 34 18.43 15.04 -17.29
C GLU A 34 17.79 13.97 -18.17
N HIS A 35 18.11 12.69 -17.94
CA HIS A 35 17.47 11.59 -18.66
C HIS A 35 15.95 11.58 -18.46
N LEU A 36 15.49 11.81 -17.23
CA LEU A 36 14.07 11.88 -16.92
C LEU A 36 13.39 13.11 -17.54
N LYS A 37 14.12 14.23 -17.65
CA LYS A 37 13.62 15.45 -18.33
C LYS A 37 13.39 15.21 -19.82
N ASP A 38 14.31 14.51 -20.49
CA ASP A 38 14.13 14.11 -21.90
C ASP A 38 12.92 13.19 -22.05
N LEU A 39 12.75 12.23 -21.14
CA LEU A 39 11.60 11.33 -21.13
C LEU A 39 10.26 12.08 -20.98
N VAL A 40 10.22 13.10 -20.12
CA VAL A 40 9.05 13.98 -19.99
C VAL A 40 8.69 14.63 -21.32
N GLY A 41 9.70 15.10 -22.07
CA GLY A 41 9.51 15.64 -23.43
C GLY A 41 8.86 14.63 -24.38
N GLU A 42 9.34 13.37 -24.36
CA GLU A 42 8.74 12.28 -25.15
C GLU A 42 7.30 11.96 -24.72
N PHE A 43 7.02 11.99 -23.43
CA PHE A 43 5.66 11.76 -22.90
C PHE A 43 4.69 12.86 -23.32
N LEU A 44 5.12 14.11 -23.30
CA LEU A 44 4.33 15.25 -23.78
C LEU A 44 4.01 15.12 -25.29
N GLU A 45 4.96 14.62 -26.08
CA GLU A 45 4.75 14.37 -27.51
C GLU A 45 3.77 13.22 -27.76
N ILE A 46 3.79 12.15 -26.97
CA ILE A 46 2.78 11.07 -27.01
C ILE A 46 1.38 11.67 -26.78
N VAL A 47 1.25 12.50 -25.73
CA VAL A 47 -0.02 13.15 -25.42
C VAL A 47 -0.50 14.01 -26.59
N ARG A 48 0.37 14.85 -27.15
CA ARG A 48 0.06 15.72 -28.28
C ARG A 48 -0.42 14.94 -29.51
N ARG A 49 0.23 13.81 -29.83
CA ARG A 49 -0.14 12.96 -30.98
C ARG A 49 -1.51 12.31 -30.78
N HIS A 50 -1.84 11.87 -29.56
CA HIS A 50 -3.10 11.18 -29.30
C HIS A 50 -4.29 12.11 -29.13
N THR A 51 -4.09 13.25 -28.49
CA THR A 51 -5.17 14.19 -28.16
C THR A 51 -5.34 15.30 -29.19
N GLY A 52 -4.35 15.49 -30.09
CA GLY A 52 -4.29 16.62 -31.03
C GLY A 52 -3.94 17.96 -30.36
N LYS A 53 -3.72 17.97 -29.04
CA LYS A 53 -3.41 19.16 -28.22
C LYS A 53 -2.21 18.92 -27.33
N PRO A 54 -1.43 19.97 -27.00
CA PRO A 54 -0.39 19.85 -25.98
C PRO A 54 -1.00 19.54 -24.62
N PHE A 55 -0.26 18.85 -23.77
CA PHE A 55 -0.66 18.66 -22.37
C PHE A 55 -0.65 20.02 -21.67
N PRO A 56 -1.72 20.41 -20.96
CA PRO A 56 -1.80 21.74 -20.35
C PRO A 56 -0.71 21.92 -19.30
N GLN A 57 -0.12 23.09 -19.25
CA GLN A 57 0.90 23.46 -18.27
C GLN A 57 0.32 24.23 -17.08
N ASP A 58 -0.92 24.71 -17.19
CA ASP A 58 -1.64 25.31 -16.07
C ASP A 58 -2.05 24.24 -15.06
N PRO A 59 -1.68 24.37 -13.78
CA PRO A 59 -1.97 23.36 -12.75
C PRO A 59 -3.47 23.20 -12.49
N TYR A 60 -4.29 24.23 -12.68
CA TYR A 60 -5.73 24.13 -12.50
C TYR A 60 -6.40 23.37 -13.64
N GLU A 61 -5.95 23.53 -14.87
CA GLU A 61 -6.40 22.72 -16.00
C GLU A 61 -6.02 21.24 -15.80
N GLN A 62 -4.82 20.96 -15.29
CA GLN A 62 -4.40 19.59 -14.93
C GLN A 62 -5.28 19.00 -13.81
N LEU A 63 -5.61 19.80 -12.80
CA LEU A 63 -6.49 19.40 -11.70
C LEU A 63 -7.89 19.09 -12.24
N GLU A 64 -8.46 19.92 -13.09
CA GLU A 64 -9.78 19.70 -13.70
C GLU A 64 -9.84 18.39 -14.48
N ILE A 65 -8.82 18.10 -15.29
CA ILE A 65 -8.70 16.84 -16.04
C ILE A 65 -8.67 15.65 -15.07
N SER A 66 -7.90 15.76 -14.01
CA SER A 66 -7.72 14.70 -13.00
C SER A 66 -9.01 14.44 -12.20
N VAL A 67 -9.67 15.49 -11.74
CA VAL A 67 -10.96 15.41 -11.03
C VAL A 67 -12.02 14.78 -11.94
N GLY A 68 -12.08 15.25 -13.21
CA GLY A 68 -13.00 14.68 -14.20
C GLY A 68 -12.74 13.19 -14.46
N ALA A 69 -11.48 12.75 -14.46
CA ALA A 69 -11.11 11.34 -14.60
C ALA A 69 -11.60 10.50 -13.42
N VAL A 70 -11.48 11.00 -12.19
CA VAL A 70 -12.00 10.32 -11.00
C VAL A 70 -13.51 10.17 -11.06
N PHE A 71 -14.25 11.21 -11.43
CA PHE A 71 -15.71 11.10 -11.58
C PHE A 71 -16.12 10.12 -12.69
N ARG A 72 -15.43 10.13 -13.83
CA ARG A 72 -15.69 9.16 -14.91
C ARG A 72 -15.38 7.73 -14.48
N SER A 73 -14.40 7.50 -13.61
CA SER A 73 -14.05 6.15 -13.15
C SER A 73 -15.19 5.42 -12.45
N TRP A 74 -16.16 6.14 -11.88
CA TRP A 74 -17.38 5.57 -11.30
C TRP A 74 -18.16 4.71 -12.29
N MET A 75 -18.15 5.09 -13.57
CA MET A 75 -18.81 4.36 -14.66
C MET A 75 -17.87 3.39 -15.39
N GLY A 76 -16.61 3.29 -14.95
CA GLY A 76 -15.66 2.34 -15.50
C GLY A 76 -16.10 0.88 -15.27
N LYS A 77 -15.78 0.00 -16.21
CA LYS A 77 -16.20 -1.42 -16.18
C LYS A 77 -15.91 -2.08 -14.83
N ARG A 78 -14.69 -1.95 -14.29
CA ARG A 78 -14.29 -2.54 -13.00
C ARG A 78 -15.20 -2.06 -11.85
N ALA A 79 -15.49 -0.76 -11.78
CA ALA A 79 -16.31 -0.18 -10.73
C ALA A 79 -17.78 -0.62 -10.85
N VAL A 80 -18.29 -0.73 -12.08
CA VAL A 80 -19.64 -1.23 -12.35
C VAL A 80 -19.76 -2.71 -11.97
N ASP A 81 -18.80 -3.54 -12.37
CA ASP A 81 -18.79 -4.98 -12.06
C ASP A 81 -18.70 -5.21 -10.55
N TYR A 82 -17.83 -4.46 -9.86
CA TYR A 82 -17.69 -4.51 -8.39
C TYR A 82 -19.03 -4.20 -7.69
N ARG A 83 -19.71 -3.11 -8.08
CA ARG A 83 -21.01 -2.76 -7.49
C ARG A 83 -22.06 -3.83 -7.73
N LYS A 84 -22.08 -4.46 -8.91
CA LYS A 84 -22.98 -5.59 -9.19
C LYS A 84 -22.68 -6.78 -8.30
N GLN A 85 -21.42 -7.18 -8.19
CA GLN A 85 -20.97 -8.32 -7.39
C GLN A 85 -21.35 -8.16 -5.92
N PHE A 86 -21.14 -6.98 -5.35
CA PHE A 86 -21.39 -6.68 -3.94
C PHE A 86 -22.79 -6.09 -3.69
N LYS A 87 -23.68 -6.08 -4.69
CA LYS A 87 -25.06 -5.55 -4.59
C LYS A 87 -25.10 -4.15 -3.98
N ILE A 88 -24.17 -3.28 -4.40
CA ILE A 88 -24.14 -1.89 -4.00
C ILE A 88 -25.12 -1.11 -4.86
N THR A 89 -26.26 -0.79 -4.28
CA THR A 89 -27.37 -0.07 -4.91
C THR A 89 -27.19 1.45 -4.76
N LYS A 90 -27.97 2.24 -5.51
CA LYS A 90 -27.88 3.71 -5.51
C LYS A 90 -28.18 4.35 -4.15
N ASP A 91 -28.98 3.70 -3.32
CA ASP A 91 -29.25 4.12 -1.95
C ASP A 91 -28.05 3.94 -1.01
N LYS A 92 -27.17 2.97 -1.31
CA LYS A 92 -25.93 2.75 -0.57
C LYS A 92 -24.78 3.63 -1.04
N ALA A 93 -24.65 3.82 -2.36
CA ALA A 93 -23.63 4.68 -2.95
C ALA A 93 -24.09 5.20 -4.33
N ASN A 94 -24.19 6.50 -4.49
CA ASN A 94 -24.66 7.16 -5.69
C ASN A 94 -23.62 8.04 -6.38
N GLY A 95 -22.35 7.68 -6.27
CA GLY A 95 -21.25 8.43 -6.88
C GLY A 95 -19.94 8.22 -6.12
N THR A 96 -18.93 8.93 -6.57
CA THR A 96 -17.63 8.99 -5.89
C THR A 96 -17.30 10.42 -5.50
N ALA A 97 -16.43 10.57 -4.51
CA ALA A 97 -15.86 11.86 -4.11
C ALA A 97 -14.41 11.96 -4.59
N VAL A 98 -13.89 13.17 -4.60
CA VAL A 98 -12.49 13.47 -4.90
C VAL A 98 -11.89 14.23 -3.73
N SER A 99 -10.77 13.74 -3.22
CA SER A 99 -9.94 14.48 -2.26
C SER A 99 -8.70 15.00 -3.00
N VAL A 100 -8.48 16.32 -2.88
CA VAL A 100 -7.28 16.97 -3.42
C VAL A 100 -6.30 17.18 -2.27
N CYS A 101 -5.18 16.47 -2.31
CA CYS A 101 -4.18 16.49 -1.26
C CYS A 101 -2.84 16.99 -1.81
N THR A 102 -2.07 17.67 -0.97
CA THR A 102 -0.66 17.97 -1.25
C THR A 102 0.11 16.68 -1.43
N MET A 103 0.93 16.58 -2.46
CA MET A 103 1.85 15.47 -2.63
C MET A 103 3.05 15.61 -1.70
N VAL A 104 3.52 14.48 -1.19
CA VAL A 104 4.78 14.34 -0.45
C VAL A 104 5.64 13.29 -1.12
N PHE A 105 6.96 13.51 -1.12
CA PHE A 105 7.88 12.73 -1.93
C PHE A 105 8.89 11.98 -1.06
N GLY A 106 8.78 10.65 -1.05
CA GLY A 106 9.69 9.75 -0.33
C GLY A 106 11.04 9.54 -1.04
N ASN A 107 11.22 10.07 -2.25
CA ASN A 107 12.41 9.93 -3.08
C ASN A 107 13.27 11.21 -3.15
N MET A 108 13.30 12.00 -2.08
CA MET A 108 14.04 13.26 -2.01
C MET A 108 15.45 13.14 -1.40
N GLY A 109 15.92 11.92 -1.15
CA GLY A 109 17.24 11.65 -0.60
C GLY A 109 17.23 10.63 0.54
N SER A 110 18.34 10.51 1.24
CA SER A 110 18.53 9.52 2.30
C SER A 110 17.69 9.78 3.57
N ASP A 111 17.22 11.00 3.75
CA ASP A 111 16.33 11.44 4.84
C ASP A 111 14.85 11.36 4.47
N SER A 112 14.55 10.74 3.34
CA SER A 112 13.20 10.55 2.79
C SER A 112 12.93 9.07 2.56
N GLY A 113 11.66 8.68 2.51
CA GLY A 113 11.27 7.29 2.33
C GLY A 113 9.75 7.12 2.29
N THR A 114 9.32 5.88 2.17
CA THR A 114 7.91 5.52 2.21
C THR A 114 7.76 4.15 2.84
N GLY A 115 6.59 3.86 3.39
CA GLY A 115 6.31 2.57 3.98
C GLY A 115 4.84 2.32 4.28
N VAL A 116 4.60 1.10 4.70
CA VAL A 116 3.30 0.61 5.13
C VAL A 116 3.43 -0.06 6.49
N GLY A 117 2.45 0.11 7.34
CA GLY A 117 2.51 -0.44 8.69
C GLY A 117 1.15 -0.74 9.30
N PHE A 118 1.21 -1.58 10.30
CA PHE A 118 0.09 -1.87 11.20
C PHE A 118 0.43 -1.35 12.59
N THR A 119 -0.55 -0.86 13.30
CA THR A 119 -0.36 -0.45 14.71
C THR A 119 -0.08 -1.64 15.63
N ARG A 120 -0.52 -2.84 15.26
CA ARG A 120 -0.16 -4.10 15.93
C ARG A 120 0.20 -5.16 14.90
N ASN A 121 1.00 -6.15 15.29
CA ASN A 121 1.33 -7.25 14.40
C ASN A 121 0.04 -8.02 13.98
N PRO A 122 -0.35 -8.02 12.70
CA PRO A 122 -1.60 -8.61 12.25
C PRO A 122 -1.64 -10.14 12.38
N GLY A 123 -0.48 -10.78 12.46
CA GLY A 123 -0.35 -12.23 12.62
C GLY A 123 -0.41 -12.69 14.08
N THR A 124 0.18 -11.94 15.00
CA THR A 124 0.33 -12.32 16.40
C THR A 124 -0.56 -11.52 17.36
N GLY A 125 -0.98 -10.33 16.97
CA GLY A 125 -1.75 -9.40 17.82
C GLY A 125 -0.90 -8.57 18.78
N GLU A 126 0.42 -8.75 18.78
CA GLU A 126 1.35 -8.00 19.66
C GLU A 126 1.26 -6.51 19.42
N ASN A 127 1.27 -5.73 20.51
CA ASN A 127 1.29 -4.28 20.47
C ASN A 127 2.70 -3.76 20.10
N VAL A 128 3.06 -3.98 18.84
CA VAL A 128 4.30 -3.49 18.21
C VAL A 128 3.97 -3.00 16.82
N ILE A 129 4.56 -1.88 16.41
CA ILE A 129 4.41 -1.38 15.05
C ILE A 129 5.03 -2.42 14.10
N TYR A 130 4.22 -2.95 13.20
CA TYR A 130 4.61 -4.00 12.28
C TYR A 130 4.47 -3.51 10.85
N GLY A 131 5.52 -3.66 10.05
CA GLY A 131 5.46 -3.24 8.65
C GLY A 131 6.84 -3.06 8.05
N GLU A 132 6.88 -2.41 6.91
CA GLU A 132 8.06 -2.30 6.07
C GLU A 132 8.21 -0.88 5.52
N TYR A 133 9.46 -0.47 5.28
CA TYR A 133 9.78 0.81 4.66
C TYR A 133 10.96 0.71 3.69
N LEU A 134 11.03 1.68 2.79
CA LEU A 134 12.16 1.91 1.89
C LEU A 134 12.63 3.37 2.00
N THR A 135 13.92 3.58 2.13
CA THR A 135 14.54 4.90 2.03
C THR A 135 14.69 5.31 0.58
N ASN A 136 14.58 6.61 0.32
CA ASN A 136 14.68 7.20 -1.02
C ASN A 136 13.83 6.44 -2.05
N ALA A 137 12.53 6.35 -1.79
CA ALA A 137 11.59 5.53 -2.54
C ALA A 137 10.19 6.15 -2.60
N GLN A 138 9.42 5.77 -3.60
CA GLN A 138 7.99 6.05 -3.72
C GLN A 138 7.16 4.83 -3.33
N GLY A 139 5.84 5.00 -3.13
CA GLY A 139 4.93 3.93 -2.71
C GLY A 139 4.95 2.72 -3.64
N GLU A 140 5.07 2.94 -4.95
CA GLU A 140 5.15 1.89 -5.95
C GLU A 140 6.38 0.99 -5.78
N ASP A 141 7.50 1.52 -5.29
CA ASP A 141 8.73 0.75 -5.08
C ASP A 141 8.56 -0.30 -3.98
N VAL A 142 7.74 0.01 -2.95
CA VAL A 142 7.42 -0.93 -1.86
C VAL A 142 6.52 -2.05 -2.38
N VAL A 143 5.52 -1.71 -3.19
CA VAL A 143 4.50 -2.66 -3.67
C VAL A 143 5.01 -3.51 -4.84
N ALA A 144 5.84 -2.93 -5.71
CA ALA A 144 6.35 -3.62 -6.90
C ALA A 144 7.39 -4.72 -6.61
N GLY A 145 7.96 -4.76 -5.38
CA GLY A 145 8.95 -5.76 -5.00
C GLY A 145 10.29 -5.66 -5.76
N ILE A 146 10.56 -4.51 -6.38
CA ILE A 146 11.81 -4.26 -7.13
C ILE A 146 13.00 -4.08 -6.18
N ARG A 147 12.74 -3.50 -5.01
CA ARG A 147 13.69 -3.33 -3.92
C ARG A 147 13.18 -4.09 -2.70
N THR A 148 14.08 -4.71 -1.94
CA THR A 148 13.70 -5.38 -0.69
C THR A 148 13.47 -4.34 0.40
N PRO A 149 12.25 -4.20 0.92
CA PRO A 149 11.98 -3.27 2.01
C PRO A 149 12.60 -3.77 3.32
N LYS A 150 12.84 -2.84 4.23
CA LYS A 150 13.34 -3.10 5.58
C LYS A 150 12.19 -3.16 6.57
N PRO A 151 12.28 -3.99 7.62
CA PRO A 151 11.32 -3.96 8.72
C PRO A 151 11.27 -2.58 9.41
N ILE A 152 10.10 -2.11 9.81
CA ILE A 152 9.96 -0.83 10.54
C ILE A 152 10.79 -0.81 11.82
N ALA A 153 11.03 -1.96 12.46
CA ALA A 153 11.86 -2.06 13.65
C ALA A 153 13.30 -1.54 13.43
N ASP A 154 13.83 -1.68 12.23
CA ASP A 154 15.20 -1.20 11.91
C ASP A 154 15.26 0.34 11.88
N MET A 155 14.10 1.00 11.68
CA MET A 155 14.01 2.47 11.68
C MET A 155 14.35 3.08 13.04
N GLU A 156 14.16 2.35 14.13
CA GLU A 156 14.56 2.81 15.48
C GLU A 156 16.04 3.18 15.54
N GLN A 157 16.89 2.42 14.83
CA GLN A 157 18.34 2.66 14.78
C GLN A 157 18.73 3.57 13.60
N GLU A 158 18.12 3.39 12.44
CA GLU A 158 18.51 4.10 11.22
C GLU A 158 17.95 5.53 11.16
N MET A 159 16.71 5.75 11.66
CA MET A 159 15.99 7.02 11.61
C MET A 159 15.24 7.27 12.93
N PRO A 160 15.92 7.40 14.08
CA PRO A 160 15.28 7.40 15.40
C PRO A 160 14.24 8.51 15.58
N GLU A 161 14.46 9.68 14.99
CA GLU A 161 13.52 10.80 15.06
C GLU A 161 12.22 10.49 14.29
N ILE A 162 12.33 9.82 13.16
CA ILE A 162 11.15 9.36 12.38
C ILE A 162 10.43 8.25 13.13
N TYR A 163 11.19 7.31 13.71
CA TYR A 163 10.58 6.23 14.50
C TYR A 163 9.78 6.79 15.68
N ARG A 164 10.27 7.84 16.34
CA ARG A 164 9.52 8.54 17.40
C ARG A 164 8.20 9.14 16.88
N GLN A 165 8.23 9.81 15.72
CA GLN A 165 7.02 10.33 15.06
C GLN A 165 6.04 9.20 14.70
N LEU A 166 6.57 8.04 14.29
CA LEU A 166 5.78 6.87 13.97
C LEU A 166 5.08 6.29 15.21
N VAL A 167 5.77 6.24 16.36
CA VAL A 167 5.19 5.82 17.64
C VAL A 167 4.09 6.80 18.09
N GLU A 168 4.29 8.10 17.92
CA GLU A 168 3.25 9.10 18.19
C GLU A 168 2.02 8.91 17.28
N LEU A 169 2.25 8.63 15.99
CA LEU A 169 1.18 8.33 15.03
C LEU A 169 0.41 7.07 15.44
N HIS A 170 1.12 5.98 15.77
CA HIS A 170 0.55 4.73 16.27
C HIS A 170 -0.43 4.98 17.42
N ASN A 171 0.03 5.67 18.47
CA ASN A 171 -0.77 5.97 19.65
C ASN A 171 -2.03 6.79 19.30
N ARG A 172 -1.87 7.78 18.41
CA ARG A 172 -3.01 8.62 17.95
C ARG A 172 -4.04 7.81 17.17
N LEU A 173 -3.59 6.92 16.28
CA LEU A 173 -4.49 6.10 15.46
C LEU A 173 -5.31 5.14 16.33
N GLU A 174 -4.68 4.37 17.22
CA GLU A 174 -5.42 3.44 18.09
C GLU A 174 -6.35 4.16 19.07
N SER A 175 -5.89 5.28 19.66
CA SER A 175 -6.73 6.06 20.58
C SER A 175 -7.93 6.70 19.90
N HIS A 176 -7.81 7.06 18.61
CA HIS A 176 -8.89 7.70 17.85
C HIS A 176 -9.88 6.68 17.31
N TYR A 177 -9.38 5.61 16.68
CA TYR A 177 -10.26 4.64 16.02
C TYR A 177 -10.75 3.51 16.94
N HIS A 178 -10.12 3.32 18.09
CA HIS A 178 -10.36 2.18 18.99
C HIS A 178 -10.31 0.84 18.24
N GLU A 179 -9.37 0.75 17.29
CA GLU A 179 -9.17 -0.40 16.42
C GLU A 179 -7.73 -0.42 15.89
N VAL A 180 -7.21 -1.62 15.64
CA VAL A 180 -5.93 -1.79 14.97
C VAL A 180 -6.00 -1.17 13.58
N GLN A 181 -5.03 -0.34 13.25
CA GLN A 181 -4.98 0.37 11.98
C GLN A 181 -3.87 -0.17 11.08
N ASP A 182 -4.17 -0.31 9.81
CA ASP A 182 -3.27 -0.44 8.67
C ASP A 182 -3.09 0.97 8.10
N PHE A 183 -1.85 1.44 7.97
CA PHE A 183 -1.58 2.81 7.53
C PHE A 183 -0.43 2.86 6.53
N GLU A 184 -0.50 3.86 5.67
CA GLU A 184 0.53 4.19 4.70
C GLU A 184 1.17 5.52 5.08
N PHE A 185 2.49 5.61 4.95
CA PHE A 185 3.22 6.82 5.31
C PHE A 185 4.33 7.15 4.31
N THR A 186 4.67 8.43 4.25
CA THR A 186 5.83 8.93 3.51
C THR A 186 6.66 9.83 4.43
N ILE A 187 7.95 9.74 4.28
CA ILE A 187 8.92 10.60 4.95
C ILE A 187 9.49 11.53 3.89
N GLU A 188 9.31 12.81 4.06
CA GLU A 188 9.94 13.81 3.20
C GLU A 188 10.84 14.71 4.03
N LYS A 189 12.15 14.66 3.75
CA LYS A 189 13.17 15.49 4.41
C LYS A 189 13.07 15.48 5.94
N GLY A 190 13.05 14.27 6.53
CA GLY A 190 13.01 14.09 7.98
C GLY A 190 11.66 14.33 8.65
N ARG A 191 10.58 14.49 7.88
CA ARG A 191 9.22 14.67 8.40
C ARG A 191 8.31 13.53 7.96
N LEU A 192 7.58 12.95 8.90
CA LEU A 192 6.59 11.88 8.65
C LEU A 192 5.24 12.46 8.25
N TYR A 193 4.63 11.86 7.24
CA TYR A 193 3.27 12.14 6.78
C TYR A 193 2.47 10.85 6.70
N CYS A 194 1.35 10.77 7.42
CA CYS A 194 0.38 9.70 7.25
C CYS A 194 -0.45 9.99 6.01
N LEU A 195 -0.44 9.09 5.04
CA LEU A 195 -1.17 9.26 3.78
C LEU A 195 -2.58 8.70 3.85
N GLN A 196 -2.71 7.53 4.48
CA GLN A 196 -3.97 6.79 4.56
C GLN A 196 -3.96 5.91 5.80
N THR A 197 -5.13 5.69 6.37
CA THR A 197 -5.37 4.68 7.40
C THR A 197 -6.67 3.94 7.15
N ARG A 198 -6.73 2.70 7.58
CA ARG A 198 -7.92 1.85 7.53
C ARG A 198 -7.86 0.81 8.65
N ASN A 199 -9.00 0.21 8.98
CA ASN A 199 -9.01 -0.88 9.95
C ASN A 199 -8.14 -2.04 9.46
N GLY A 200 -7.21 -2.46 10.30
CA GLY A 200 -6.25 -3.50 9.97
C GLY A 200 -6.90 -4.87 9.83
N LYS A 201 -6.66 -5.53 8.70
CA LYS A 201 -7.06 -6.93 8.54
C LYS A 201 -6.10 -7.82 9.29
N MET A 202 -6.63 -8.52 10.29
CA MET A 202 -5.86 -9.42 11.13
C MET A 202 -6.26 -10.87 10.88
N ASN A 203 -5.35 -11.81 11.11
CA ASN A 203 -5.74 -13.21 11.18
C ASN A 203 -6.49 -13.49 12.52
N ALA A 204 -7.09 -14.68 12.63
CA ALA A 204 -7.89 -15.05 13.80
C ALA A 204 -7.11 -14.93 15.13
N ARG A 205 -5.86 -15.39 15.17
CA ARG A 205 -4.99 -15.31 16.34
C ARG A 205 -4.69 -13.87 16.75
N GLY A 206 -4.29 -13.05 15.77
CA GLY A 206 -4.00 -11.63 15.97
C GLY A 206 -5.24 -10.88 16.46
N MET A 207 -6.41 -11.16 15.87
CA MET A 207 -7.67 -10.52 16.26
C MET A 207 -8.05 -10.86 17.70
N VAL A 208 -8.02 -12.14 18.10
CA VAL A 208 -8.37 -12.54 19.46
C VAL A 208 -7.41 -11.91 20.47
N ARG A 209 -6.09 -12.00 20.23
CA ARG A 209 -5.09 -11.44 21.13
C ARG A 209 -5.23 -9.93 21.25
N SER A 210 -5.28 -9.21 20.14
CA SER A 210 -5.42 -7.74 20.15
C SER A 210 -6.71 -7.30 20.82
N SER A 211 -7.82 -8.04 20.69
CA SER A 211 -9.08 -7.73 21.36
C SER A 211 -8.96 -7.81 22.88
N VAL A 212 -8.26 -8.82 23.38
CA VAL A 212 -8.01 -8.98 24.83
C VAL A 212 -7.04 -7.90 25.34
N GLU A 213 -5.95 -7.64 24.62
CA GLU A 213 -4.96 -6.64 25.03
C GLU A 213 -5.56 -5.22 25.02
N MET A 214 -6.27 -4.83 23.97
CA MET A 214 -6.94 -3.51 23.88
C MET A 214 -8.01 -3.32 24.97
N PHE A 215 -8.70 -4.39 25.37
CA PHE A 215 -9.60 -4.31 26.52
C PHE A 215 -8.81 -4.12 27.82
N ASN A 216 -7.75 -4.85 28.06
CA ASN A 216 -6.92 -4.73 29.26
C ASN A 216 -6.22 -3.37 29.36
N GLU A 217 -5.88 -2.78 28.21
CA GLU A 217 -5.33 -1.42 28.09
C GLU A 217 -6.39 -0.31 28.27
N GLY A 218 -7.68 -0.68 28.35
CA GLY A 218 -8.79 0.28 28.48
C GLY A 218 -9.12 1.03 27.19
N LEU A 219 -8.61 0.60 26.04
CA LEU A 219 -8.91 1.22 24.74
C LEU A 219 -10.30 0.89 24.23
N ILE A 220 -10.82 -0.30 24.56
CA ILE A 220 -12.16 -0.76 24.14
C ILE A 220 -12.90 -1.40 25.31
N SER A 221 -14.23 -1.43 25.24
CA SER A 221 -15.05 -2.15 26.24
C SER A 221 -15.00 -3.69 26.01
N LYS A 222 -15.41 -4.45 27.00
CA LYS A 222 -15.53 -5.90 26.90
C LYS A 222 -16.48 -6.33 25.79
N GLU A 223 -17.60 -5.65 25.63
CA GLU A 223 -18.59 -5.89 24.58
C GLU A 223 -17.97 -5.63 23.22
N ARG A 224 -17.22 -4.55 23.08
CA ARG A 224 -16.53 -4.23 21.82
C ARG A 224 -15.47 -5.30 21.50
N ALA A 225 -14.70 -5.75 22.48
CA ALA A 225 -13.72 -6.82 22.31
C ALA A 225 -14.34 -8.12 21.79
N LEU A 226 -15.53 -8.48 22.32
CA LEU A 226 -16.28 -9.66 21.86
C LEU A 226 -16.83 -9.48 20.44
N LEU A 227 -17.36 -8.28 20.09
CA LEU A 227 -17.92 -7.99 18.78
C LEU A 227 -16.87 -7.93 17.66
N ARG A 228 -15.60 -7.74 17.99
CA ARG A 228 -14.50 -7.78 17.00
C ARG A 228 -14.22 -9.20 16.47
N ILE A 229 -14.62 -10.22 17.22
CA ILE A 229 -14.33 -11.62 16.90
C ILE A 229 -15.54 -12.24 16.22
N GLU A 230 -15.48 -12.41 14.92
CA GLU A 230 -16.53 -13.11 14.18
C GLU A 230 -16.45 -14.63 14.43
N PRO A 231 -17.59 -15.34 14.64
CA PRO A 231 -17.58 -16.78 14.91
C PRO A 231 -16.76 -17.62 13.92
N PRO A 232 -16.78 -17.37 12.58
CA PRO A 232 -15.96 -18.13 11.65
C PRO A 232 -14.45 -17.98 11.86
N MET A 233 -14.00 -16.88 12.50
CA MET A 233 -12.57 -16.71 12.82
C MET A 233 -12.10 -17.69 13.89
N LEU A 234 -12.99 -18.08 14.82
CA LEU A 234 -12.65 -19.06 15.87
C LEU A 234 -12.40 -20.45 15.27
N GLU A 235 -13.13 -20.83 14.24
CA GLU A 235 -12.91 -22.10 13.54
C GLU A 235 -11.49 -22.18 12.96
N GLN A 236 -10.93 -21.07 12.50
CA GLN A 236 -9.56 -21.01 11.99
C GLN A 236 -8.51 -21.28 13.09
N LEU A 237 -8.82 -21.07 14.35
CA LEU A 237 -7.93 -21.38 15.46
C LEU A 237 -7.92 -22.88 15.81
N LEU A 238 -8.93 -23.62 15.38
CA LEU A 238 -9.08 -25.05 15.62
C LEU A 238 -8.43 -25.91 14.53
N VAL A 239 -7.99 -25.28 13.41
CA VAL A 239 -7.28 -26.02 12.35
C VAL A 239 -5.87 -26.40 12.77
N PRO A 240 -5.32 -27.51 12.23
CA PRO A 240 -3.95 -27.92 12.52
C PRO A 240 -2.93 -26.83 12.19
N GLN A 241 -2.02 -26.58 13.11
CA GLN A 241 -0.91 -25.65 12.92
C GLN A 241 0.43 -26.40 13.04
N LEU A 242 1.47 -25.87 12.42
CA LEU A 242 2.79 -26.40 12.66
C LEU A 242 3.18 -26.22 14.12
N SER A 243 3.57 -27.32 14.76
CA SER A 243 4.03 -27.28 16.15
C SER A 243 5.23 -26.32 16.29
N PRO A 244 5.28 -25.46 17.32
CA PRO A 244 6.47 -24.66 17.62
C PRO A 244 7.74 -25.51 17.85
N LYS A 245 7.55 -26.80 18.17
CA LYS A 245 8.63 -27.78 18.33
C LYS A 245 9.02 -28.48 17.03
N PHE A 246 8.34 -28.20 15.92
CA PHE A 246 8.68 -28.79 14.63
C PHE A 246 10.11 -28.39 14.21
N ARG A 247 10.91 -29.39 13.87
CA ARG A 247 12.32 -29.24 13.47
C ARG A 247 12.58 -29.71 12.04
N GLY A 248 11.55 -29.65 11.18
CA GLY A 248 11.70 -29.97 9.77
C GLY A 248 12.67 -29.03 9.07
N LYS A 249 13.35 -29.53 8.04
CA LYS A 249 14.27 -28.72 7.21
C LYS A 249 13.43 -27.82 6.31
N SER A 250 13.69 -26.50 6.38
CA SER A 250 13.15 -25.56 5.40
C SER A 250 13.82 -25.83 4.03
N LEU A 251 13.02 -25.97 2.99
CA LEU A 251 13.49 -26.14 1.61
C LEU A 251 13.76 -24.77 0.95
N ALA A 252 12.98 -23.77 1.29
CA ALA A 252 13.09 -22.41 0.80
C ALA A 252 12.49 -21.42 1.81
N GLN A 253 12.85 -20.15 1.69
CA GLN A 253 12.27 -19.06 2.44
C GLN A 253 11.71 -18.03 1.45
N GLY A 254 10.50 -17.56 1.69
CA GLY A 254 9.84 -16.53 0.88
C GLY A 254 9.21 -15.45 1.74
N LEU A 255 8.75 -14.39 1.10
CA LEU A 255 7.96 -13.36 1.77
C LEU A 255 6.55 -13.90 2.07
N PRO A 256 6.05 -13.75 3.31
CA PRO A 256 4.73 -14.23 3.67
C PRO A 256 3.65 -13.34 3.03
N ALA A 257 2.89 -13.88 2.10
CA ALA A 257 1.76 -13.19 1.47
C ALA A 257 0.46 -13.33 2.28
N SER A 258 0.34 -14.39 3.08
CA SER A 258 -0.81 -14.67 3.94
C SER A 258 -0.37 -15.52 5.13
N PRO A 259 -0.89 -15.27 6.34
CA PRO A 259 -0.60 -16.11 7.49
C PRO A 259 -1.30 -17.48 7.35
N GLY A 260 -0.63 -18.54 7.75
CA GLY A 260 -1.19 -19.90 7.80
C GLY A 260 -0.21 -20.97 7.36
N ALA A 261 -0.62 -22.23 7.52
CA ALA A 261 0.06 -23.39 6.99
C ALA A 261 -0.88 -24.13 6.04
N ALA A 262 -0.40 -24.47 4.88
CA ALA A 262 -1.15 -25.26 3.91
C ALA A 262 -0.28 -26.44 3.41
N SER A 263 -0.94 -27.54 3.07
CA SER A 263 -0.30 -28.66 2.39
C SER A 263 -1.05 -28.96 1.10
N GLY A 264 -0.31 -29.28 0.05
CA GLY A 264 -0.90 -29.54 -1.27
C GLY A 264 0.15 -29.74 -2.33
N LYS A 265 -0.29 -29.86 -3.58
CA LYS A 265 0.61 -29.87 -4.74
C LYS A 265 1.09 -28.46 -5.02
N ILE A 266 2.37 -28.33 -5.38
CA ILE A 266 2.91 -27.06 -5.83
C ILE A 266 2.38 -26.78 -7.22
N VAL A 267 1.81 -25.59 -7.42
CA VAL A 267 1.34 -25.09 -8.70
C VAL A 267 2.08 -23.77 -8.98
N PHE A 268 2.68 -23.65 -10.14
CA PHE A 268 3.49 -22.49 -10.54
C PHE A 268 2.72 -21.49 -11.40
N ASP A 269 1.53 -21.83 -11.84
CA ASP A 269 0.67 -21.01 -12.68
C ASP A 269 -0.78 -21.12 -12.20
N ALA A 270 -1.42 -19.98 -12.00
CA ALA A 270 -2.82 -19.92 -11.56
C ALA A 270 -3.82 -20.54 -12.55
N ASN A 271 -3.43 -20.70 -13.84
CA ASN A 271 -4.28 -21.34 -14.84
C ASN A 271 -4.20 -22.88 -14.83
N THR A 272 -3.29 -23.46 -14.05
CA THR A 272 -3.11 -24.91 -13.92
C THR A 272 -3.61 -25.47 -12.59
N ALA A 273 -4.27 -24.63 -11.78
CA ALA A 273 -4.80 -24.96 -10.45
C ALA A 273 -6.21 -25.55 -10.53
#